data_d97374021a3a53007d803ecf67c69d5a
#
_entry.id   d97374021a3a53007d803ecf67c69d5a
#
_cell.length_a   1.000
_cell.length_b   1.000
_cell.length_c   1.000
_cell.angle_alpha   90.00
_cell.angle_beta   90.00
_cell.angle_gamma   90.00
#
_symmetry.space_group_name_H-M   'P 1'
#
loop_
_entity.id
_entity.type
_entity.pdbx_description
1 polymer ?
#
loop_
_entity_poly.entity_id
_entity_poly.type
_entity_poly.pdbx_seq_one_letter_code
_entity_poly.pdbx_strand_id
1 'polypeptide(L)'
;LSLHDALPIYTRVTKKLLNLLALKYELDFSQKEFKSFHSHNEKEILKNLTKDTFTKNVVYCSDAGMPCISDPGASLVDWCIQNEVPYDVIPGANAILTAFAMSGFSSTEFTFFGFLDHKGTSRASKLEEVLNSSRVGILYESPHRLLKLLEELNKKEPDRTIFLVKEISKFYQKTYKNSAKNLYEELKSIEIKGEWVVVVEPKEKFGFNLELDDILPLDIAPKIKARRFLKNTYTNLVLFRI
;
A
#
# COMPACT_ATOMS: atom_id res chain seq x y z
N LEU A 1 21.54 -3.23 -21.65
CA LEU A 1 21.58 -4.17 -20.52
C LEU A 1 21.38 -5.58 -21.06
N SER A 2 22.45 -6.40 -21.02
CA SER A 2 22.34 -7.81 -21.39
C SER A 2 21.68 -8.58 -20.27
N LEU A 3 20.43 -8.99 -20.45
CA LEU A 3 19.73 -9.88 -19.53
C LEU A 3 20.33 -11.28 -19.71
N HIS A 4 20.92 -11.85 -18.65
CA HIS A 4 21.51 -13.19 -18.74
C HIS A 4 20.56 -14.25 -18.18
N ASP A 5 20.02 -14.05 -16.99
CA ASP A 5 19.07 -14.97 -16.36
C ASP A 5 17.91 -14.19 -15.71
N ALA A 6 16.77 -14.83 -15.56
CA ALA A 6 15.57 -14.23 -14.96
C ALA A 6 15.00 -15.08 -13.83
N LEU A 7 14.70 -14.42 -12.72
CA LEU A 7 14.00 -14.97 -11.55
C LEU A 7 12.60 -14.35 -11.46
N PRO A 8 11.63 -14.73 -12.29
CA PRO A 8 10.27 -14.21 -12.19
C PRO A 8 9.50 -14.89 -11.06
N ILE A 9 8.46 -14.20 -10.54
CA ILE A 9 7.50 -14.84 -9.63
C ILE A 9 6.87 -16.03 -10.34
N TYR A 10 6.35 -15.82 -11.57
CA TYR A 10 5.82 -16.89 -12.41
C TYR A 10 6.47 -16.89 -13.81
N THR A 11 7.20 -17.93 -14.12
CA THR A 11 7.95 -18.05 -15.37
C THR A 11 7.08 -17.95 -16.61
N ARG A 12 5.81 -18.40 -16.55
CA ARG A 12 4.88 -18.39 -17.69
C ARG A 12 4.55 -16.97 -18.16
N VAL A 13 4.27 -16.05 -17.24
CA VAL A 13 3.89 -14.68 -17.57
C VAL A 13 5.08 -13.93 -18.15
N THR A 14 6.23 -14.05 -17.51
CA THR A 14 7.47 -13.43 -17.97
C THR A 14 7.92 -13.94 -19.34
N LYS A 15 7.88 -15.26 -19.57
CA LYS A 15 8.20 -15.83 -20.89
C LYS A 15 7.29 -15.29 -21.98
N LYS A 16 5.97 -15.17 -21.69
CA LYS A 16 5.03 -14.59 -22.66
C LYS A 16 5.38 -13.15 -23.01
N LEU A 17 5.70 -12.32 -22.00
CA LEU A 17 6.11 -10.94 -22.20
C LEU A 17 7.42 -10.85 -23.03
N LEU A 18 8.42 -11.62 -22.65
CA LEU A 18 9.71 -11.62 -23.36
C LEU A 18 9.57 -12.10 -24.81
N ASN A 19 8.73 -13.09 -25.07
CA ASN A 19 8.45 -13.51 -26.46
C ASN A 19 7.81 -12.38 -27.29
N LEU A 20 6.88 -11.60 -26.70
CA LEU A 20 6.30 -10.44 -27.37
C LEU A 20 7.34 -9.34 -27.63
N LEU A 21 8.24 -9.11 -26.68
CA LEU A 21 9.34 -8.15 -26.83
C LEU A 21 10.37 -8.65 -27.86
N ALA A 22 10.68 -9.94 -27.86
CA ALA A 22 11.55 -10.56 -28.86
C ALA A 22 11.04 -10.31 -30.29
N LEU A 23 9.74 -10.56 -30.52
CA LEU A 23 9.12 -10.31 -31.83
C LEU A 23 9.11 -8.83 -32.18
N LYS A 24 8.84 -7.94 -31.23
CA LYS A 24 8.71 -6.50 -31.50
C LYS A 24 10.06 -5.81 -31.74
N TYR A 25 11.10 -6.25 -31.06
CA TYR A 25 12.41 -5.58 -31.05
C TYR A 25 13.54 -6.44 -31.61
N GLU A 26 13.21 -7.57 -32.21
CA GLU A 26 14.20 -8.52 -32.82
C GLU A 26 15.26 -8.97 -31.81
N LEU A 27 14.82 -9.28 -30.58
CA LEU A 27 15.70 -9.71 -29.48
C LEU A 27 15.70 -11.24 -29.38
N ASP A 28 16.84 -11.81 -28.99
CA ASP A 28 16.95 -13.25 -28.71
C ASP A 28 17.05 -13.53 -27.22
N PHE A 29 16.09 -14.29 -26.69
CA PHE A 29 16.05 -14.77 -25.30
C PHE A 29 16.21 -16.30 -25.20
N SER A 30 16.58 -16.99 -26.28
CA SER A 30 16.67 -18.46 -26.32
C SER A 30 17.70 -19.05 -25.33
N GLN A 31 18.76 -18.29 -25.03
CA GLN A 31 19.84 -18.68 -24.13
C GLN A 31 19.59 -18.30 -22.66
N LYS A 32 18.38 -17.81 -22.31
CA LYS A 32 18.08 -17.31 -20.96
C LYS A 32 17.54 -18.43 -20.09
N GLU A 33 18.07 -18.51 -18.87
CA GLU A 33 17.55 -19.40 -17.84
C GLU A 33 16.43 -18.70 -17.06
N PHE A 34 15.35 -19.44 -16.77
CA PHE A 34 14.21 -18.94 -16.01
C PHE A 34 13.97 -19.84 -14.80
N LYS A 35 14.09 -19.28 -13.63
CA LYS A 35 13.77 -19.95 -12.36
C LYS A 35 12.67 -19.18 -11.65
N SER A 36 11.56 -19.83 -11.29
CA SER A 36 10.51 -19.17 -10.50
C SER A 36 11.00 -18.90 -9.08
N PHE A 37 10.67 -17.70 -8.56
CA PHE A 37 10.97 -17.33 -7.18
C PHE A 37 9.71 -16.72 -6.55
N HIS A 38 9.04 -17.46 -5.67
CA HIS A 38 7.78 -17.07 -5.04
C HIS A 38 7.73 -17.56 -3.59
N SER A 39 6.74 -17.11 -2.83
CA SER A 39 6.61 -17.38 -1.40
C SER A 39 6.67 -18.85 -1.00
N HIS A 40 6.31 -19.79 -1.90
CA HIS A 40 6.33 -21.21 -1.59
C HIS A 40 7.70 -21.89 -1.80
N ASN A 41 8.57 -21.32 -2.62
CA ASN A 41 9.89 -21.91 -2.93
C ASN A 41 11.08 -21.02 -2.55
N GLU A 42 10.85 -19.78 -2.09
CA GLU A 42 11.92 -18.83 -1.78
C GLU A 42 12.94 -19.39 -0.78
N LYS A 43 12.48 -20.08 0.29
CA LYS A 43 13.36 -20.65 1.31
C LYS A 43 14.30 -21.70 0.74
N GLU A 44 13.82 -22.54 -0.15
CA GLU A 44 14.60 -23.58 -0.80
C GLU A 44 15.63 -22.97 -1.75
N ILE A 45 15.20 -21.99 -2.56
CA ILE A 45 16.09 -21.30 -3.50
C ILE A 45 17.17 -20.56 -2.75
N LEU A 46 16.82 -19.75 -1.74
CA LEU A 46 17.79 -18.98 -0.96
C LEU A 46 18.83 -19.87 -0.25
N LYS A 47 18.43 -21.07 0.20
CA LYS A 47 19.36 -22.04 0.82
C LYS A 47 20.41 -22.52 -0.15
N ASN A 48 20.08 -22.63 -1.44
CA ASN A 48 20.96 -23.15 -2.49
C ASN A 48 21.60 -22.02 -3.31
N LEU A 49 21.28 -20.75 -3.01
CA LEU A 49 21.81 -19.60 -3.71
C LEU A 49 23.26 -19.35 -3.31
N THR A 50 24.12 -19.06 -4.29
CA THR A 50 25.52 -18.74 -4.07
C THR A 50 25.89 -17.45 -4.81
N LYS A 51 27.02 -16.83 -4.45
CA LYS A 51 27.53 -15.65 -5.17
C LYS A 51 27.81 -15.95 -6.65
N ASP A 52 28.15 -17.18 -6.99
CA ASP A 52 28.40 -17.59 -8.37
C ASP A 52 27.18 -17.45 -9.28
N THR A 53 25.96 -17.54 -8.70
CA THR A 53 24.72 -17.27 -9.42
C THR A 53 24.69 -15.87 -10.02
N PHE A 54 25.37 -14.92 -9.38
CA PHE A 54 25.38 -13.50 -9.75
C PHE A 54 26.64 -13.07 -10.51
N THR A 55 27.46 -14.02 -11.00
CA THR A 55 28.55 -13.71 -11.94
C THR A 55 28.04 -13.21 -13.29
N LYS A 56 26.74 -13.45 -13.54
CA LYS A 56 25.97 -12.91 -14.66
C LYS A 56 24.89 -11.97 -14.15
N ASN A 57 24.34 -11.13 -15.05
CA ASN A 57 23.19 -10.30 -14.71
C ASN A 57 21.94 -11.15 -14.50
N VAL A 58 21.41 -11.14 -13.30
CA VAL A 58 20.16 -11.79 -12.92
C VAL A 58 19.09 -10.73 -12.74
N VAL A 59 17.90 -10.95 -13.29
CA VAL A 59 16.76 -10.04 -13.16
C VAL A 59 15.63 -10.72 -12.40
N TYR A 60 15.22 -10.13 -11.30
CA TYR A 60 14.00 -10.50 -10.60
C TYR A 60 12.85 -9.61 -11.06
N CYS A 61 11.70 -10.18 -11.40
CA CYS A 61 10.54 -9.43 -11.85
C CYS A 61 9.22 -10.04 -11.33
N SER A 62 8.27 -9.16 -11.05
CA SER A 62 6.89 -9.53 -10.74
C SER A 62 6.03 -9.62 -12.01
N ASP A 63 4.83 -10.16 -11.91
CA ASP A 63 3.89 -10.24 -13.02
C ASP A 63 3.31 -8.87 -13.38
N ALA A 64 3.18 -7.98 -12.39
CA ALA A 64 2.71 -6.61 -12.56
C ALA A 64 3.26 -5.71 -11.44
N GLY A 65 3.60 -4.47 -11.79
CA GLY A 65 4.12 -3.49 -10.83
C GLY A 65 5.56 -3.75 -10.38
N MET A 66 5.90 -3.25 -9.21
CA MET A 66 7.24 -3.42 -8.63
C MET A 66 7.30 -4.68 -7.77
N PRO A 67 8.32 -5.53 -7.93
CA PRO A 67 8.54 -6.65 -7.02
C PRO A 67 8.79 -6.14 -5.57
N CYS A 68 8.63 -7.02 -4.60
CA CYS A 68 8.75 -6.76 -3.16
C CYS A 68 7.63 -5.87 -2.56
N ILE A 69 6.73 -5.32 -3.35
CA ILE A 69 5.60 -4.51 -2.86
C ILE A 69 4.31 -5.33 -2.95
N SER A 70 3.92 -5.96 -1.87
CA SER A 70 2.87 -7.01 -1.80
C SER A 70 3.16 -8.26 -2.64
N ASP A 71 4.37 -8.38 -3.11
CA ASP A 71 4.92 -9.48 -3.88
C ASP A 71 6.14 -10.08 -3.18
N PRO A 72 6.52 -11.34 -3.44
CA PRO A 72 7.77 -11.92 -2.96
C PRO A 72 8.99 -11.13 -3.44
N GLY A 73 10.14 -11.36 -2.82
CA GLY A 73 11.42 -10.83 -3.26
C GLY A 73 12.23 -10.09 -2.20
N ALA A 74 11.59 -9.59 -1.14
CA ALA A 74 12.31 -8.91 -0.05
C ALA A 74 13.41 -9.79 0.56
N SER A 75 13.17 -11.09 0.68
CA SER A 75 14.15 -12.07 1.16
C SER A 75 15.34 -12.25 0.20
N LEU A 76 15.15 -12.08 -1.11
CA LEU A 76 16.23 -12.10 -2.09
C LEU A 76 17.10 -10.85 -1.97
N VAL A 77 16.49 -9.69 -1.80
CA VAL A 77 17.20 -8.42 -1.56
C VAL A 77 18.01 -8.51 -0.27
N ASP A 78 17.40 -9.00 0.81
CA ASP A 78 18.11 -9.19 2.08
C ASP A 78 19.29 -10.17 1.95
N TRP A 79 19.12 -11.27 1.22
CA TRP A 79 20.19 -12.19 0.91
C TRP A 79 21.35 -11.51 0.15
N CYS A 80 21.05 -10.68 -0.84
CA CYS A 80 22.05 -9.90 -1.58
C CYS A 80 22.84 -8.96 -0.65
N ILE A 81 22.14 -8.26 0.25
CA ILE A 81 22.76 -7.38 1.24
C ILE A 81 23.71 -8.17 2.15
N GLN A 82 23.23 -9.27 2.73
CA GLN A 82 24.01 -10.09 3.65
C GLN A 82 25.25 -10.74 3.00
N ASN A 83 25.18 -10.99 1.70
CA ASN A 83 26.27 -11.61 0.95
C ASN A 83 27.08 -10.61 0.10
N GLU A 84 26.86 -9.30 0.27
CA GLU A 84 27.58 -8.25 -0.47
C GLU A 84 27.48 -8.41 -2.00
N VAL A 85 26.34 -8.92 -2.49
CA VAL A 85 26.06 -9.01 -3.92
C VAL A 85 25.47 -7.67 -4.38
N PRO A 86 26.09 -6.99 -5.37
CA PRO A 86 25.57 -5.75 -5.89
C PRO A 86 24.18 -5.95 -6.51
N TYR A 87 23.25 -5.06 -6.18
CA TYR A 87 21.90 -5.07 -6.76
C TYR A 87 21.41 -3.64 -7.00
N ASP A 88 20.42 -3.51 -7.85
CA ASP A 88 19.73 -2.24 -8.13
C ASP A 88 18.24 -2.50 -8.32
N VAL A 89 17.43 -1.46 -8.12
CA VAL A 89 15.97 -1.50 -8.31
C VAL A 89 15.58 -0.52 -9.40
N ILE A 90 15.09 -1.03 -10.50
CA ILE A 90 14.58 -0.19 -11.60
C ILE A 90 13.20 0.33 -11.19
N PRO A 91 13.01 1.67 -11.10
CA PRO A 91 11.71 2.25 -10.82
C PRO A 91 10.68 1.83 -11.88
N GLY A 92 9.50 1.46 -11.42
CA GLY A 92 8.44 0.97 -12.29
C GLY A 92 7.05 1.42 -11.89
N ALA A 93 6.06 0.96 -12.63
CA ALA A 93 4.66 1.19 -12.34
C ALA A 93 4.31 0.72 -10.91
N ASN A 94 3.57 1.55 -10.17
CA ASN A 94 3.20 1.28 -8.79
C ASN A 94 1.76 1.72 -8.57
N ALA A 95 0.88 0.75 -8.31
CA ALA A 95 -0.55 1.03 -8.13
C ALA A 95 -0.85 1.86 -6.88
N ILE A 96 -0.05 1.73 -5.81
CA ILE A 96 -0.22 2.47 -4.55
C ILE A 96 0.00 3.95 -4.79
N LEU A 97 1.16 4.32 -5.36
CA LEU A 97 1.52 5.71 -5.63
C LEU A 97 0.61 6.32 -6.67
N THR A 98 0.22 5.56 -7.70
CA THR A 98 -0.72 6.01 -8.73
C THR A 98 -2.09 6.30 -8.13
N ALA A 99 -2.64 5.39 -7.31
CA ALA A 99 -3.92 5.60 -6.64
C ALA A 99 -3.88 6.77 -5.66
N PHE A 100 -2.79 6.93 -4.91
CA PHE A 100 -2.59 8.07 -4.03
C PHE A 100 -2.63 9.39 -4.80
N ALA A 101 -1.87 9.51 -5.89
CA ALA A 101 -1.87 10.70 -6.74
C ALA A 101 -3.24 10.98 -7.36
N MET A 102 -3.96 9.94 -7.80
CA MET A 102 -5.31 10.06 -8.38
C MET A 102 -6.38 10.41 -7.35
N SER A 103 -6.17 10.11 -6.07
CA SER A 103 -7.17 10.35 -5.01
C SER A 103 -7.45 11.83 -4.77
N GLY A 104 -6.45 12.70 -5.03
CA GLY A 104 -6.53 14.13 -4.77
C GLY A 104 -6.69 14.46 -3.28
N PHE A 105 -6.26 13.57 -2.37
CA PHE A 105 -6.16 13.89 -0.96
C PHE A 105 -4.93 14.76 -0.71
N SER A 106 -5.12 15.89 -0.07
CA SER A 106 -4.04 16.83 0.26
C SER A 106 -3.24 16.32 1.46
N SER A 107 -2.28 15.43 1.21
CA SER A 107 -1.38 14.87 2.22
C SER A 107 -0.03 14.55 1.58
N THR A 108 1.04 14.70 2.36
CA THR A 108 2.39 14.22 1.99
C THR A 108 2.69 12.85 2.60
N GLU A 109 1.81 12.39 3.50
CA GLU A 109 1.99 11.13 4.21
C GLU A 109 0.86 10.14 3.88
N PHE A 110 1.23 8.90 3.66
CA PHE A 110 0.28 7.79 3.54
C PHE A 110 0.81 6.54 4.24
N THR A 111 -0.09 5.61 4.54
CA THR A 111 0.24 4.28 5.04
C THR A 111 -0.36 3.24 4.11
N PHE A 112 0.48 2.37 3.58
CA PHE A 112 0.02 1.21 2.82
C PHE A 112 -0.21 0.03 3.76
N PHE A 113 -1.43 -0.45 3.81
CA PHE A 113 -1.89 -1.53 4.68
C PHE A 113 -1.93 -2.90 4.01
N GLY A 114 -1.68 -2.96 2.69
CA GLY A 114 -1.80 -4.21 1.93
C GLY A 114 -3.24 -4.70 1.83
N PHE A 115 -3.43 -6.00 1.92
CA PHE A 115 -4.76 -6.62 2.00
C PHE A 115 -5.16 -6.80 3.46
N LEU A 116 -6.42 -6.53 3.78
CA LEU A 116 -6.98 -6.93 5.08
C LEU A 116 -7.19 -8.45 5.13
N ASP A 117 -7.10 -9.01 6.32
CA ASP A 117 -7.43 -10.42 6.54
C ASP A 117 -8.88 -10.74 6.11
N HIS A 118 -9.14 -12.01 5.80
CA HIS A 118 -10.46 -12.43 5.34
C HIS A 118 -11.57 -12.20 6.37
N LYS A 119 -11.27 -12.45 7.67
CA LYS A 119 -12.23 -12.39 8.79
C LYS A 119 -11.51 -12.36 10.13
N GLY A 120 -12.27 -12.22 11.19
CA GLY A 120 -11.80 -12.34 12.56
C GLY A 120 -11.32 -11.04 13.18
N THR A 121 -10.76 -11.15 14.37
CA THR A 121 -10.30 -10.00 15.17
C THR A 121 -9.15 -9.24 14.50
N SER A 122 -8.26 -9.93 13.82
CA SER A 122 -7.15 -9.33 13.07
C SER A 122 -7.66 -8.37 11.99
N ARG A 123 -8.67 -8.79 11.18
CA ARG A 123 -9.31 -7.90 10.20
C ARG A 123 -9.92 -6.67 10.87
N ALA A 124 -10.68 -6.89 11.96
CA ALA A 124 -11.33 -5.80 12.66
C ALA A 124 -10.32 -4.80 13.24
N SER A 125 -9.25 -5.31 13.89
CA SER A 125 -8.17 -4.48 14.43
C SER A 125 -7.45 -3.68 13.33
N LYS A 126 -7.15 -4.32 12.20
CA LYS A 126 -6.48 -3.64 11.09
C LYS A 126 -7.37 -2.58 10.43
N LEU A 127 -8.67 -2.83 10.32
CA LEU A 127 -9.63 -1.84 9.84
C LEU A 127 -9.72 -0.64 10.79
N GLU A 128 -9.71 -0.86 12.12
CA GLU A 128 -9.63 0.23 13.10
C GLU A 128 -8.33 1.04 12.96
N GLU A 129 -7.20 0.37 12.71
CA GLU A 129 -5.93 1.06 12.46
C GLU A 129 -6.02 1.97 11.24
N VAL A 130 -6.63 1.49 10.13
CA VAL A 130 -6.89 2.29 8.92
C VAL A 130 -7.75 3.51 9.24
N LEU A 131 -8.89 3.31 9.91
CA LEU A 131 -9.85 4.37 10.22
C LEU A 131 -9.30 5.39 11.22
N ASN A 132 -8.42 4.98 12.13
CA ASN A 132 -7.82 5.88 13.12
C ASN A 132 -6.50 6.51 12.64
N SER A 133 -6.06 6.19 11.43
CA SER A 133 -4.84 6.76 10.86
C SER A 133 -5.00 8.26 10.57
N SER A 134 -4.05 9.06 11.04
CA SER A 134 -3.91 10.47 10.66
C SER A 134 -3.22 10.66 9.31
N ARG A 135 -2.88 9.57 8.63
CA ARG A 135 -2.33 9.53 7.27
C ARG A 135 -3.35 8.93 6.31
N VAL A 136 -3.24 9.25 5.04
CA VAL A 136 -4.03 8.58 4.01
C VAL A 136 -3.79 7.08 4.07
N GLY A 137 -4.85 6.30 4.24
CA GLY A 137 -4.78 4.84 4.23
C GLY A 137 -4.92 4.28 2.82
N ILE A 138 -4.04 3.35 2.42
CA ILE A 138 -4.13 2.70 1.11
C ILE A 138 -4.21 1.20 1.30
N LEU A 139 -5.18 0.57 0.64
CA LEU A 139 -5.45 -0.86 0.71
C LEU A 139 -5.55 -1.44 -0.70
N TYR A 140 -5.12 -2.68 -0.86
CA TYR A 140 -5.57 -3.52 -1.97
C TYR A 140 -6.82 -4.30 -1.55
N GLU A 141 -7.76 -4.46 -2.46
CA GLU A 141 -8.90 -5.30 -2.18
C GLU A 141 -9.35 -6.10 -3.41
N SER A 142 -9.75 -7.34 -3.17
CA SER A 142 -10.27 -8.20 -4.21
C SER A 142 -11.72 -7.84 -4.56
N PRO A 143 -12.18 -8.12 -5.80
CA PRO A 143 -13.55 -7.83 -6.19
C PRO A 143 -14.58 -8.54 -5.30
N HIS A 144 -14.26 -9.75 -4.82
CA HIS A 144 -15.15 -10.54 -3.98
C HIS A 144 -15.31 -9.99 -2.55
N ARG A 145 -14.43 -9.10 -2.12
CA ARG A 145 -14.42 -8.57 -0.75
C ARG A 145 -14.66 -7.06 -0.68
N LEU A 146 -14.64 -6.36 -1.82
CA LEU A 146 -14.79 -4.90 -1.85
C LEU A 146 -16.12 -4.45 -1.23
N LEU A 147 -17.24 -5.07 -1.58
CA LEU A 147 -18.54 -4.70 -1.00
C LEU A 147 -18.58 -4.91 0.52
N LYS A 148 -17.96 -5.99 1.01
CA LYS A 148 -17.84 -6.22 2.44
C LYS A 148 -17.03 -5.12 3.13
N LEU A 149 -15.90 -4.71 2.52
CA LEU A 149 -15.09 -3.62 3.05
C LEU A 149 -15.87 -2.31 3.09
N LEU A 150 -16.58 -1.97 2.02
CA LEU A 150 -17.40 -0.77 1.98
C LEU A 150 -18.56 -0.80 3.00
N GLU A 151 -19.18 -1.96 3.22
CA GLU A 151 -20.19 -2.13 4.26
C GLU A 151 -19.60 -1.91 5.66
N GLU A 152 -18.42 -2.45 5.94
CA GLU A 152 -17.71 -2.27 7.21
C GLU A 152 -17.32 -0.80 7.44
N LEU A 153 -16.83 -0.12 6.39
CA LEU A 153 -16.51 1.32 6.43
C LEU A 153 -17.79 2.16 6.66
N ASN A 154 -18.86 1.87 5.92
CA ASN A 154 -20.15 2.55 6.08
C ASN A 154 -20.75 2.40 7.50
N LYS A 155 -20.63 1.23 8.10
CA LYS A 155 -21.12 0.99 9.48
C LYS A 155 -20.34 1.77 10.54
N LYS A 156 -19.05 1.99 10.32
CA LYS A 156 -18.17 2.64 11.30
C LYS A 156 -18.06 4.15 11.10
N GLU A 157 -17.88 4.58 9.88
CA GLU A 157 -17.68 5.98 9.50
C GLU A 157 -18.34 6.27 8.14
N PRO A 158 -19.67 6.40 8.08
CA PRO A 158 -20.45 6.52 6.85
C PRO A 158 -20.06 7.74 5.99
N ASP A 159 -19.63 8.82 6.62
CA ASP A 159 -19.27 10.07 5.96
C ASP A 159 -17.80 10.18 5.55
N ARG A 160 -16.97 9.17 5.92
CA ARG A 160 -15.55 9.13 5.55
C ARG A 160 -15.40 9.11 4.03
N THR A 161 -14.61 10.04 3.49
CA THR A 161 -14.32 10.08 2.06
C THR A 161 -13.41 8.92 1.69
N ILE A 162 -13.83 8.15 0.69
CA ILE A 162 -13.09 7.04 0.12
C ILE A 162 -12.87 7.31 -1.36
N PHE A 163 -11.66 7.07 -1.84
CA PHE A 163 -11.37 7.00 -3.26
C PHE A 163 -11.10 5.55 -3.64
N LEU A 164 -11.73 5.11 -4.71
CA LEU A 164 -11.55 3.78 -5.28
C LEU A 164 -11.02 3.91 -6.70
N VAL A 165 -10.10 3.06 -7.04
CA VAL A 165 -9.70 2.89 -8.44
C VAL A 165 -9.67 1.42 -8.79
N LYS A 166 -10.31 1.10 -9.92
CA LYS A 166 -10.40 -0.22 -10.50
C LYS A 166 -9.46 -0.31 -11.69
N GLU A 167 -8.73 -1.44 -11.83
CA GLU A 167 -7.96 -1.78 -13.03
C GLU A 167 -7.00 -0.66 -13.47
N ILE A 168 -6.18 -0.14 -12.54
CA ILE A 168 -5.21 0.94 -12.81
C ILE A 168 -4.35 0.60 -14.04
N SER A 169 -4.21 1.58 -14.95
CA SER A 169 -3.45 1.49 -16.20
C SER A 169 -3.96 0.47 -17.21
N LYS A 170 -5.13 -0.12 -16.97
CA LYS A 170 -5.77 -1.07 -17.90
C LYS A 170 -6.92 -0.42 -18.66
N PHE A 171 -7.40 -1.07 -19.69
CA PHE A 171 -8.47 -0.56 -20.57
C PHE A 171 -9.78 -0.24 -19.82
N TYR A 172 -10.08 -1.01 -18.76
CA TYR A 172 -11.30 -0.81 -17.95
C TYR A 172 -11.05 -0.05 -16.66
N GLN A 173 -10.02 0.80 -16.62
CA GLN A 173 -9.79 1.67 -15.47
C GLN A 173 -11.00 2.56 -15.19
N LYS A 174 -11.44 2.58 -13.93
CA LYS A 174 -12.52 3.46 -13.47
C LYS A 174 -12.23 3.93 -12.04
N THR A 175 -12.61 5.16 -11.75
CA THR A 175 -12.44 5.78 -10.43
C THR A 175 -13.78 6.17 -9.82
N TYR A 176 -13.82 6.17 -8.50
CA TYR A 176 -14.97 6.61 -7.71
C TYR A 176 -14.43 7.39 -6.51
N LYS A 177 -15.08 8.49 -6.15
CA LYS A 177 -14.73 9.25 -4.94
C LYS A 177 -16.01 9.78 -4.29
N ASN A 178 -16.32 9.28 -3.13
CA ASN A 178 -17.51 9.69 -2.36
C ASN A 178 -17.37 9.22 -0.90
N SER A 179 -18.38 9.51 -0.07
CA SER A 179 -18.48 8.94 1.27
C SER A 179 -18.61 7.41 1.23
N ALA A 180 -18.18 6.73 2.29
CA ALA A 180 -18.30 5.28 2.42
C ALA A 180 -19.75 4.80 2.22
N LYS A 181 -20.72 5.54 2.76
CA LYS A 181 -22.16 5.29 2.58
C LYS A 181 -22.56 5.33 1.11
N ASN A 182 -22.24 6.41 0.41
CA ASN A 182 -22.65 6.58 -0.98
C ASN A 182 -21.98 5.57 -1.91
N LEU A 183 -20.71 5.26 -1.69
CA LEU A 183 -20.01 4.23 -2.46
C LEU A 183 -20.59 2.83 -2.23
N TYR A 184 -20.94 2.50 -1.00
CA TYR A 184 -21.61 1.23 -0.72
C TYR A 184 -22.96 1.14 -1.44
N GLU A 185 -23.80 2.19 -1.37
CA GLU A 185 -25.09 2.21 -2.04
C GLU A 185 -24.96 2.13 -3.59
N GLU A 186 -23.99 2.84 -4.17
CA GLU A 186 -23.75 2.81 -5.61
C GLU A 186 -23.27 1.44 -6.09
N LEU A 187 -22.30 0.84 -5.37
CA LEU A 187 -21.62 -0.36 -5.85
C LEU A 187 -22.35 -1.67 -5.50
N LYS A 188 -23.27 -1.68 -4.51
CA LYS A 188 -23.99 -2.91 -4.14
C LYS A 188 -24.92 -3.43 -5.23
N SER A 189 -25.30 -2.58 -6.18
CA SER A 189 -26.21 -2.91 -7.28
C SER A 189 -25.50 -3.34 -8.57
N ILE A 190 -24.18 -3.35 -8.61
CA ILE A 190 -23.40 -3.69 -9.79
C ILE A 190 -22.48 -4.89 -9.55
N GLU A 191 -22.12 -5.58 -10.62
CA GLU A 191 -21.17 -6.66 -10.54
C GLU A 191 -19.74 -6.11 -10.36
N ILE A 192 -19.11 -6.48 -9.24
CA ILE A 192 -17.75 -6.05 -8.91
C ILE A 192 -16.75 -7.01 -9.55
N LYS A 193 -15.91 -6.48 -10.46
CA LYS A 193 -14.86 -7.23 -11.16
C LYS A 193 -13.54 -6.46 -11.15
N GLY A 194 -12.44 -7.15 -11.40
CA GLY A 194 -11.11 -6.59 -11.56
C GLY A 194 -10.39 -6.31 -10.24
N GLU A 195 -9.22 -5.71 -10.33
CA GLU A 195 -8.36 -5.36 -9.20
C GLU A 195 -8.69 -3.96 -8.68
N TRP A 196 -8.70 -3.80 -7.37
CA TRP A 196 -9.11 -2.56 -6.73
C TRP A 196 -8.05 -2.04 -5.77
N VAL A 197 -7.84 -0.73 -5.82
CA VAL A 197 -7.12 0.00 -4.78
C VAL A 197 -8.12 0.92 -4.08
N VAL A 198 -8.11 0.87 -2.76
CA VAL A 198 -8.96 1.65 -1.88
C VAL A 198 -8.08 2.66 -1.16
N VAL A 199 -8.41 3.93 -1.29
CA VAL A 199 -7.70 5.02 -0.62
C VAL A 199 -8.66 5.68 0.35
N VAL A 200 -8.33 5.65 1.62
CA VAL A 200 -9.14 6.16 2.73
C VAL A 200 -8.59 7.51 3.17
N GLU A 201 -9.44 8.51 3.21
CA GLU A 201 -9.11 9.83 3.74
C GLU A 201 -8.54 9.73 5.16
N PRO A 202 -7.52 10.51 5.53
CA PRO A 202 -6.99 10.49 6.88
C PRO A 202 -8.06 10.90 7.89
N LYS A 203 -7.97 10.35 9.09
CA LYS A 203 -8.81 10.85 10.19
C LYS A 203 -8.35 12.27 10.52
N GLU A 204 -9.27 13.21 10.42
CA GLU A 204 -8.98 14.55 10.92
C GLU A 204 -8.53 14.44 12.37
N LYS A 205 -7.39 15.02 12.67
CA LYS A 205 -7.04 15.26 14.05
C LYS A 205 -8.09 16.25 14.54
N PHE A 206 -9.07 15.80 15.30
CA PHE A 206 -9.85 16.69 16.12
C PHE A 206 -8.85 17.40 17.04
N GLY A 207 -8.35 18.54 16.60
CA GLY A 207 -7.88 19.53 17.54
C GLY A 207 -9.12 19.87 18.37
N PHE A 208 -9.22 19.37 19.57
CA PHE A 208 -10.05 20.06 20.54
C PHE A 208 -9.42 21.43 20.65
N ASN A 209 -10.01 22.41 19.97
CA ASN A 209 -9.82 23.80 20.32
C ASN A 209 -10.47 23.97 21.69
N LEU A 210 -9.78 23.52 22.72
CA LEU A 210 -10.15 23.87 24.08
C LEU A 210 -9.84 25.35 24.22
N GLU A 211 -10.87 26.17 24.17
CA GLU A 211 -10.77 27.56 24.55
C GLU A 211 -10.37 27.62 26.04
N LEU A 212 -9.68 28.68 26.42
CA LEU A 212 -9.27 28.89 27.82
C LEU A 212 -10.50 28.82 28.75
N ASP A 213 -11.62 29.32 28.28
CA ASP A 213 -12.90 29.35 28.97
C ASP A 213 -13.51 27.96 29.24
N ASP A 214 -13.15 26.94 28.43
CA ASP A 214 -13.56 25.55 28.67
C ASP A 214 -12.80 24.91 29.85
N ILE A 215 -11.59 25.40 30.14
CA ILE A 215 -10.69 24.82 31.13
C ILE A 215 -10.78 25.57 32.49
N LEU A 216 -11.02 26.86 32.44
CA LEU A 216 -11.07 27.71 33.64
C LEU A 216 -12.12 27.25 34.66
N PRO A 217 -13.34 26.82 34.27
CA PRO A 217 -14.36 26.38 35.20
C PRO A 217 -14.07 25.04 35.86
N LEU A 218 -13.10 24.23 35.31
CA LEU A 218 -12.82 22.92 35.88
C LEU A 218 -12.17 23.04 37.29
N ASP A 219 -12.71 22.32 38.25
CA ASP A 219 -12.14 22.27 39.61
C ASP A 219 -10.93 21.31 39.66
N ILE A 220 -9.85 21.73 39.02
CA ILE A 220 -8.57 21.01 39.00
C ILE A 220 -7.41 21.97 39.23
N ALA A 221 -6.32 21.44 39.77
CA ALA A 221 -5.14 22.25 40.08
C ALA A 221 -4.64 23.04 38.89
N PRO A 222 -4.24 24.31 39.01
CA PRO A 222 -3.82 25.19 37.92
C PRO A 222 -2.75 24.59 37.01
N LYS A 223 -1.82 23.82 37.61
CA LYS A 223 -0.76 23.12 36.88
C LYS A 223 -1.30 22.04 35.92
N ILE A 224 -2.42 21.41 36.31
CA ILE A 224 -3.10 20.40 35.49
C ILE A 224 -3.90 21.06 34.37
N LYS A 225 -4.57 22.20 34.65
CA LYS A 225 -5.25 23.05 33.64
C LYS A 225 -4.26 23.45 32.53
N ALA A 226 -3.12 24.04 32.92
CA ALA A 226 -2.08 24.43 31.97
C ALA A 226 -1.53 23.25 31.16
N ARG A 227 -1.34 22.09 31.78
CA ARG A 227 -0.83 20.88 31.10
C ARG A 227 -1.82 20.26 30.13
N ARG A 228 -3.13 20.32 30.39
CA ARG A 228 -4.19 19.89 29.47
C ARG A 228 -4.32 20.84 28.29
N PHE A 229 -4.31 22.13 28.53
CA PHE A 229 -4.32 23.14 27.50
C PHE A 229 -3.14 22.98 26.53
N LEU A 230 -1.90 22.92 27.07
CA LEU A 230 -0.67 22.76 26.28
C LEU A 230 -0.57 21.42 25.52
N LYS A 231 -1.24 20.38 25.98
CA LYS A 231 -1.22 19.07 25.34
C LYS A 231 -2.16 18.99 24.11
N ASN A 232 -3.17 19.85 24.08
CA ASN A 232 -4.19 19.89 23.03
C ASN A 232 -4.02 21.04 22.04
N THR A 233 -3.23 22.07 22.40
CA THR A 233 -2.90 23.20 21.50
C THR A 233 -1.43 23.07 21.12
N TYR A 234 -1.16 22.85 19.83
CA TYR A 234 0.19 22.96 19.23
C TYR A 234 0.61 24.44 19.10
N THR A 235 0.48 25.19 20.18
CA THR A 235 0.94 26.57 20.20
C THR A 235 2.14 26.68 21.15
N ASN A 236 3.25 27.18 20.64
CA ASN A 236 4.41 27.61 21.43
C ASN A 236 3.98 28.77 22.34
N LEU A 237 3.40 28.47 23.48
CA LEU A 237 3.11 29.48 24.50
C LEU A 237 4.34 29.61 25.38
N VAL A 238 5.03 30.73 25.22
CA VAL A 238 6.05 31.18 26.18
C VAL A 238 5.31 31.74 27.40
N LEU A 239 5.28 30.96 28.47
CA LEU A 239 4.74 31.42 29.76
C LEU A 239 5.74 32.39 30.39
N PHE A 240 5.45 33.68 30.37
CA PHE A 240 6.10 34.63 31.23
C PHE A 240 5.62 34.40 32.69
N ARG A 241 6.56 34.17 33.57
CA ARG A 241 6.32 34.12 35.03
C ARG A 241 6.10 35.56 35.48
N ILE A 242 4.88 35.91 35.96
CA ILE A 242 4.59 37.09 36.79
C ILE A 242 4.67 36.63 38.24
#